data_c7442757a3e54a0d8db6fce48a13d090
#
_entry.id   c7442757a3e54a0d8db6fce48a13d090
#
_cell.length_a   1.000
_cell.length_b   1.000
_cell.length_c   1.000
_cell.angle_alpha   90.00
_cell.angle_beta   90.00
_cell.angle_gamma   90.00
#
_symmetry.space_group_name_H-M   'P 1'
#
loop_
_entity.id
_entity.type
_entity.pdbx_description
1 polymer ?
#
loop_
_entity_poly.entity_id
_entity_poly.type
_entity_poly.pdbx_seq_one_letter_code
_entity_poly.pdbx_strand_id
1 'polypeptide(L)'
;ACGWDGHTVPKNKMQLAVAAFLFSCQTGMRAGELLKIEYSWIDDNVLHVPAEATKTLSRRDVALSARAREILKFVMELEYEPRIFGGLNDHNRDTLFRKVRDRAGLGPEYDSQNRLIKEGLNFHDGRATFATWAASPDPETGAPRLDVLALARQTGHKDLKMLQRYYRAGAEEIAKRLK
;
A
#
# COMPACT_ATOMS: atom_id res chain seq x y z
N ALA A 1 -7.37 7.31 -16.06
CA ALA A 1 -7.37 8.66 -15.43
C ALA A 1 -6.05 9.42 -15.66
N CYS A 2 -4.89 8.79 -15.47
CA CYS A 2 -3.56 9.40 -15.71
C CYS A 2 -2.86 8.88 -16.97
N GLY A 3 -3.48 7.94 -17.72
CA GLY A 3 -2.91 7.34 -18.92
C GLY A 3 -1.73 6.40 -18.67
N TRP A 4 -1.56 5.90 -17.44
CA TRP A 4 -0.58 4.86 -17.13
C TRP A 4 -1.27 3.50 -17.05
N ASP A 5 -0.67 2.51 -17.70
CA ASP A 5 -1.17 1.13 -17.76
C ASP A 5 -0.72 0.27 -16.56
N GLY A 6 0.23 0.77 -15.79
CA GLY A 6 0.82 0.06 -14.66
C GLY A 6 1.95 -0.92 -15.03
N HIS A 7 2.28 -1.06 -16.30
CA HIS A 7 3.26 -2.04 -16.82
C HIS A 7 4.38 -1.39 -17.64
N THR A 8 4.54 -0.08 -17.52
CA THR A 8 5.56 0.71 -18.19
C THR A 8 6.18 1.73 -17.22
N VAL A 9 7.27 2.38 -17.63
CA VAL A 9 7.89 3.46 -16.86
C VAL A 9 6.94 4.64 -16.72
N PRO A 10 6.68 5.18 -15.52
CA PRO A 10 5.88 6.38 -15.34
C PRO A 10 6.48 7.59 -16.07
N LYS A 11 5.70 8.26 -16.92
CA LYS A 11 6.18 9.39 -17.76
C LYS A 11 6.05 10.76 -17.08
N ASN A 12 5.39 10.84 -15.95
CA ASN A 12 5.17 12.09 -15.21
C ASN A 12 4.84 11.84 -13.74
N LYS A 13 4.85 12.90 -12.92
CA LYS A 13 4.63 12.80 -11.48
C LYS A 13 3.23 12.30 -11.08
N MET A 14 2.19 12.47 -11.91
CA MET A 14 0.88 11.89 -11.63
C MET A 14 0.90 10.37 -11.76
N GLN A 15 1.54 9.85 -12.80
CA GLN A 15 1.75 8.41 -12.98
C GLN A 15 2.63 7.83 -11.87
N LEU A 16 3.67 8.56 -11.47
CA LEU A 16 4.52 8.18 -10.33
C LEU A 16 3.73 8.12 -9.01
N ALA A 17 2.81 9.05 -8.78
CA ALA A 17 1.95 9.02 -7.59
C ALA A 17 0.98 7.82 -7.60
N VAL A 18 0.50 7.41 -8.78
CA VAL A 18 -0.30 6.18 -8.93
C VAL A 18 0.57 4.94 -8.70
N ALA A 19 1.79 4.91 -9.23
CA ALA A 19 2.73 3.81 -8.99
C ALA A 19 3.02 3.65 -7.49
N ALA A 20 3.25 4.75 -6.78
CA ALA A 20 3.43 4.76 -5.33
C ALA A 20 2.19 4.24 -4.58
N PHE A 21 0.99 4.63 -4.99
CA PHE A 21 -0.27 4.13 -4.43
C PHE A 21 -0.43 2.62 -4.66
N LEU A 22 -0.23 2.15 -5.89
CA LEU A 22 -0.30 0.72 -6.21
C LEU A 22 0.77 -0.09 -5.46
N PHE A 23 1.96 0.47 -5.29
CA PHE A 23 2.99 -0.15 -4.46
C PHE A 23 2.55 -0.26 -2.99
N SER A 24 1.86 0.75 -2.45
CA SER A 24 1.24 0.68 -1.12
C SER A 24 0.17 -0.42 -1.04
N CYS A 25 -0.63 -0.62 -2.10
CA CYS A 25 -1.60 -1.71 -2.21
C CYS A 25 -0.95 -3.11 -2.24
N GLN A 26 0.31 -3.22 -2.65
CA GLN A 26 1.05 -4.48 -2.74
C GLN A 26 1.91 -4.80 -1.51
N THR A 27 2.18 -3.81 -0.66
CA THR A 27 3.13 -3.94 0.46
C THR A 27 2.54 -3.58 1.82
N GLY A 28 1.46 -2.81 1.83
CA GLY A 28 0.89 -2.25 3.04
C GLY A 28 1.77 -1.19 3.73
N MET A 29 2.76 -0.63 3.05
CA MET A 29 3.63 0.40 3.60
C MET A 29 2.90 1.71 3.87
N ARG A 30 3.36 2.44 4.89
CA ARG A 30 2.89 3.82 5.11
C ARG A 30 3.47 4.75 4.06
N ALA A 31 2.68 5.74 3.64
CA ALA A 31 3.10 6.69 2.62
C ALA A 31 4.43 7.38 2.92
N GLY A 32 4.63 7.84 4.16
CA GLY A 32 5.88 8.50 4.56
C GLY A 32 7.10 7.57 4.62
N GLU A 33 6.91 6.27 4.82
CA GLU A 33 7.98 5.26 4.72
C GLU A 33 8.29 4.96 3.25
N LEU A 34 7.24 4.82 2.42
CA LEU A 34 7.35 4.54 0.99
C LEU A 34 8.17 5.60 0.26
N LEU A 35 7.95 6.88 0.55
CA LEU A 35 8.69 7.98 -0.08
C LEU A 35 10.17 8.06 0.32
N LYS A 36 10.57 7.33 1.34
CA LYS A 36 11.96 7.26 1.82
C LYS A 36 12.73 6.08 1.28
N ILE A 37 12.08 5.16 0.54
CA ILE A 37 12.74 3.95 0.03
C ILE A 37 13.93 4.34 -0.83
N GLU A 38 15.08 3.76 -0.48
CA GLU A 38 16.34 3.90 -1.22
C GLU A 38 16.67 2.60 -1.96
N TYR A 39 17.42 2.72 -3.04
CA TYR A 39 17.85 1.58 -3.84
C TYR A 39 18.60 0.55 -2.99
N SER A 40 19.44 1.03 -2.05
CA SER A 40 20.25 0.18 -1.15
C SER A 40 19.43 -0.66 -0.16
N TRP A 41 18.13 -0.39 0.01
CA TRP A 41 17.28 -1.14 0.95
C TRP A 41 16.67 -2.39 0.33
N ILE A 42 16.80 -2.58 -0.98
CA ILE A 42 16.19 -3.70 -1.69
C ILE A 42 17.19 -4.85 -1.81
N ASP A 43 16.79 -6.02 -1.34
CA ASP A 43 17.49 -7.27 -1.52
C ASP A 43 16.50 -8.32 -2.05
N ASP A 44 16.54 -8.56 -3.36
CA ASP A 44 15.65 -9.44 -4.12
C ASP A 44 14.15 -9.26 -3.75
N ASN A 45 13.63 -10.13 -2.90
CA ASN A 45 12.21 -10.17 -2.50
C ASN A 45 11.93 -9.40 -1.21
N VAL A 46 12.92 -8.74 -0.62
CA VAL A 46 12.82 -8.10 0.68
C VAL A 46 13.26 -6.64 0.59
N LEU A 47 12.47 -5.79 1.20
CA LEU A 47 12.80 -4.38 1.41
C LEU A 47 13.13 -4.17 2.89
N HIS A 48 14.38 -3.86 3.19
CA HIS A 48 14.89 -3.59 4.53
C HIS A 48 14.65 -2.15 4.94
N VAL A 49 13.58 -1.88 5.68
CA VAL A 49 13.23 -0.51 6.13
C VAL A 49 13.97 -0.21 7.43
N PRO A 50 14.93 0.73 7.44
CA PRO A 50 15.67 1.06 8.63
C PRO A 50 14.80 1.80 9.66
N ALA A 51 15.23 1.80 10.93
CA ALA A 51 14.44 2.32 12.05
C ALA A 51 14.08 3.79 11.89
N GLU A 52 15.02 4.62 11.44
CA GLU A 52 14.86 6.06 11.23
C GLU A 52 13.89 6.44 10.13
N ALA A 53 13.61 5.52 9.22
CA ALA A 53 12.61 5.73 8.18
C ALA A 53 11.18 5.48 8.67
N THR A 54 11.01 4.75 9.79
CA THR A 54 9.71 4.35 10.30
C THR A 54 9.20 5.29 11.39
N LYS A 55 7.87 5.50 11.44
CA LYS A 55 7.23 6.30 12.50
C LYS A 55 7.48 5.75 13.90
N THR A 56 7.73 4.46 14.03
CA THR A 56 7.86 3.75 15.30
C THR A 56 9.30 3.51 15.71
N LEU A 57 10.28 4.06 14.98
CA LEU A 57 11.72 3.88 15.18
C LEU A 57 12.10 2.40 15.34
N SER A 58 11.54 1.55 14.51
CA SER A 58 11.72 0.09 14.54
C SER A 58 12.05 -0.41 13.15
N ARG A 59 13.24 -0.99 12.96
CA ARG A 59 13.59 -1.69 11.72
C ARG A 59 12.57 -2.78 11.42
N ARG A 60 12.24 -2.94 10.16
CA ARG A 60 11.42 -4.06 9.68
C ARG A 60 11.74 -4.43 8.25
N ASP A 61 11.49 -5.68 7.95
CA ASP A 61 11.58 -6.20 6.59
C ASP A 61 10.17 -6.28 6.00
N VAL A 62 10.05 -5.87 4.75
CA VAL A 62 8.80 -5.88 3.98
C VAL A 62 8.98 -6.85 2.81
N ALA A 63 8.18 -7.92 2.79
CA ALA A 63 8.17 -8.85 1.69
C ALA A 63 7.57 -8.19 0.43
N LEU A 64 8.20 -8.40 -0.71
CA LEU A 64 7.81 -7.85 -2.00
C LEU A 64 7.15 -8.94 -2.85
N SER A 65 5.86 -8.75 -3.16
CA SER A 65 5.17 -9.58 -4.16
C SER A 65 5.81 -9.41 -5.54
N ALA A 66 5.55 -10.33 -6.47
CA ALA A 66 5.99 -10.20 -7.86
C ALA A 66 5.54 -8.86 -8.46
N ARG A 67 4.30 -8.45 -8.17
CA ARG A 67 3.75 -7.17 -8.65
C ARG A 67 4.43 -5.95 -8.00
N ALA A 68 4.76 -6.02 -6.72
CA ALA A 68 5.52 -4.95 -6.05
C ALA A 68 6.89 -4.76 -6.70
N ARG A 69 7.60 -5.85 -6.99
CA ARG A 69 8.91 -5.82 -7.66
C ARG A 69 8.81 -5.27 -9.09
N GLU A 70 7.79 -5.64 -9.83
CA GLU A 70 7.54 -5.11 -11.17
C GLU A 70 7.33 -3.59 -11.14
N ILE A 71 6.53 -3.08 -10.20
CA ILE A 71 6.34 -1.62 -10.03
C ILE A 71 7.68 -0.95 -9.70
N LEU A 72 8.46 -1.50 -8.76
CA LEU A 72 9.78 -0.95 -8.42
C LEU A 72 10.69 -0.91 -9.64
N LYS A 73 10.75 -1.98 -10.42
CA LYS A 73 11.57 -2.04 -11.63
C LYS A 73 11.28 -0.86 -12.56
N PHE A 74 10.01 -0.57 -12.86
CA PHE A 74 9.64 0.55 -13.71
C PHE A 74 9.95 1.91 -13.09
N VAL A 75 9.78 2.06 -11.77
CA VAL A 75 10.05 3.33 -11.10
C VAL A 75 11.54 3.58 -10.97
N MET A 76 12.36 2.53 -10.78
CA MET A 76 13.82 2.63 -10.71
C MET A 76 14.46 3.10 -12.01
N GLU A 77 13.84 2.86 -13.17
CA GLU A 77 14.29 3.40 -14.46
C GLU A 77 14.21 4.95 -14.55
N LEU A 78 13.57 5.61 -13.57
CA LEU A 78 13.54 7.08 -13.49
C LEU A 78 14.78 7.69 -12.82
N GLU A 79 15.63 6.85 -12.20
CA GLU A 79 16.94 7.22 -11.63
C GLU A 79 16.91 8.40 -10.63
N TYR A 80 15.88 8.45 -9.76
CA TYR A 80 15.75 9.47 -8.70
C TYR A 80 16.65 9.17 -7.48
N GLU A 81 17.92 8.93 -7.68
CA GLU A 81 18.84 8.58 -6.59
C GLU A 81 18.92 9.63 -5.46
N PRO A 82 19.06 9.20 -4.21
CA PRO A 82 19.11 7.82 -3.75
C PRO A 82 17.73 7.18 -3.55
N ARG A 83 16.63 7.95 -3.70
CA ARG A 83 15.25 7.53 -3.40
C ARG A 83 14.52 7.07 -4.64
N ILE A 84 13.94 5.87 -4.60
CA ILE A 84 13.19 5.31 -5.72
C ILE A 84 12.00 6.19 -6.14
N PHE A 85 11.26 6.72 -5.15
CA PHE A 85 10.15 7.65 -5.40
C PHE A 85 10.56 9.12 -5.24
N GLY A 86 11.82 9.46 -5.55
CA GLY A 86 12.41 10.80 -5.32
C GLY A 86 11.72 11.95 -6.06
N GLY A 87 10.95 11.67 -7.11
CA GLY A 87 10.09 12.67 -7.77
C GLY A 87 8.88 13.12 -6.95
N LEU A 88 8.59 12.44 -5.82
CA LEU A 88 7.49 12.74 -4.91
C LEU A 88 8.00 13.21 -3.54
N ASN A 89 7.16 14.00 -2.87
CA ASN A 89 7.28 14.35 -1.46
C ASN A 89 5.87 14.34 -0.83
N ASP A 90 5.78 14.51 0.49
CA ASP A 90 4.48 14.45 1.19
C ASP A 90 3.46 15.45 0.66
N HIS A 91 3.91 16.64 0.26
CA HIS A 91 3.02 17.70 -0.25
C HIS A 91 2.48 17.39 -1.65
N ASN A 92 3.36 17.01 -2.60
CA ASN A 92 2.93 16.80 -3.98
C ASN A 92 2.25 15.43 -4.19
N ARG A 93 2.61 14.38 -3.43
CA ARG A 93 1.99 13.06 -3.50
C ARG A 93 0.47 13.14 -3.37
N ASP A 94 -0.03 13.72 -2.28
CA ASP A 94 -1.47 13.78 -2.01
C ASP A 94 -2.21 14.65 -3.02
N THR A 95 -1.61 15.76 -3.44
CA THR A 95 -2.19 16.65 -4.45
C THR A 95 -2.29 15.96 -5.81
N LEU A 96 -1.24 15.27 -6.25
CA LEU A 96 -1.22 14.55 -7.51
C LEU A 96 -2.17 13.34 -7.48
N PHE A 97 -2.17 12.58 -6.37
CA PHE A 97 -3.08 11.45 -6.20
C PHE A 97 -4.54 11.89 -6.25
N ARG A 98 -4.92 12.95 -5.52
CA ARG A 98 -6.30 13.48 -5.55
C ARG A 98 -6.73 13.88 -6.96
N LYS A 99 -5.87 14.53 -7.74
CA LYS A 99 -6.18 14.88 -9.14
C LYS A 99 -6.49 13.65 -10.00
N VAL A 100 -5.72 12.57 -9.83
CA VAL A 100 -5.95 11.32 -10.57
C VAL A 100 -7.21 10.61 -10.07
N ARG A 101 -7.40 10.54 -8.76
CA ARG A 101 -8.58 9.99 -8.10
C ARG A 101 -9.87 10.64 -8.62
N ASP A 102 -9.91 11.98 -8.64
CA ASP A 102 -11.09 12.73 -9.05
C ASP A 102 -11.39 12.51 -10.54
N ARG A 103 -10.36 12.47 -11.40
CA ARG A 103 -10.49 12.10 -12.82
C ARG A 103 -10.96 10.67 -13.04
N ALA A 104 -10.73 9.78 -12.07
CA ALA A 104 -11.18 8.40 -12.10
C ALA A 104 -12.61 8.22 -11.56
N GLY A 105 -13.28 9.29 -11.12
CA GLY A 105 -14.59 9.21 -10.48
C GLY A 105 -14.56 8.58 -9.08
N LEU A 106 -13.39 8.58 -8.43
CA LEU A 106 -13.19 8.02 -7.09
C LEU A 106 -13.06 9.11 -6.01
N GLY A 107 -13.46 10.33 -6.34
CA GLY A 107 -13.50 11.48 -5.43
C GLY A 107 -14.63 11.40 -4.42
N PRO A 108 -14.70 12.36 -3.47
CA PRO A 108 -15.82 12.46 -2.55
C PRO A 108 -17.11 12.85 -3.30
N GLU A 109 -18.24 12.36 -2.81
CA GLU A 109 -19.55 12.70 -3.34
C GLU A 109 -20.31 13.56 -2.33
N TYR A 110 -21.01 14.59 -2.83
CA TYR A 110 -21.76 15.55 -2.02
C TYR A 110 -23.22 15.60 -2.48
N ASP A 111 -24.14 15.85 -1.55
CA ASP A 111 -25.55 16.09 -1.88
C ASP A 111 -25.81 17.50 -2.42
N SER A 112 -27.06 17.81 -2.77
CA SER A 112 -27.46 19.11 -3.27
C SER A 112 -27.28 20.26 -2.27
N GLN A 113 -27.07 19.95 -0.98
CA GLN A 113 -26.79 20.89 0.09
C GLN A 113 -25.30 20.95 0.45
N ASN A 114 -24.43 20.38 -0.41
CA ASN A 114 -22.97 20.31 -0.23
C ASN A 114 -22.55 19.56 1.05
N ARG A 115 -23.34 18.58 1.51
CA ARG A 115 -22.98 17.68 2.62
C ARG A 115 -22.32 16.44 2.04
N LEU A 116 -21.23 16.01 2.68
CA LEU A 116 -20.49 14.80 2.26
C LEU A 116 -21.40 13.56 2.40
N ILE A 117 -21.64 12.87 1.29
CA ILE A 117 -22.41 11.60 1.24
C ILE A 117 -21.46 10.40 1.27
N LYS A 118 -20.30 10.52 0.56
CA LYS A 118 -19.34 9.46 0.45
C LYS A 118 -17.92 10.03 0.45
N GLU A 119 -17.07 9.45 1.27
CA GLU A 119 -15.64 9.79 1.26
C GLU A 119 -14.98 9.32 -0.04
N GLY A 120 -14.10 10.15 -0.59
CA GLY A 120 -13.28 9.74 -1.72
C GLY A 120 -12.11 8.87 -1.30
N LEU A 121 -11.60 8.07 -2.24
CA LEU A 121 -10.40 7.28 -2.06
C LEU A 121 -9.24 8.20 -1.62
N ASN A 122 -8.51 7.81 -0.58
CA ASN A 122 -7.32 8.51 -0.12
C ASN A 122 -6.06 7.64 -0.28
N PHE A 123 -4.88 8.24 -0.21
CA PHE A 123 -3.64 7.49 -0.41
C PHE A 123 -3.42 6.38 0.65
N HIS A 124 -3.93 6.58 1.87
CA HIS A 124 -3.80 5.59 2.94
C HIS A 124 -4.64 4.33 2.70
N ASP A 125 -5.68 4.42 1.86
CA ASP A 125 -6.52 3.26 1.53
C ASP A 125 -5.75 2.16 0.80
N GLY A 126 -4.64 2.48 0.12
CA GLY A 126 -3.74 1.47 -0.43
C GLY A 126 -3.23 0.49 0.62
N ARG A 127 -2.85 0.99 1.79
CA ARG A 127 -2.45 0.15 2.93
C ARG A 127 -3.62 -0.64 3.52
N ALA A 128 -4.80 -0.05 3.63
CA ALA A 128 -6.01 -0.74 4.09
C ALA A 128 -6.42 -1.85 3.11
N THR A 129 -6.32 -1.59 1.80
CA THR A 129 -6.56 -2.57 0.74
C THR A 129 -5.63 -3.78 0.88
N PHE A 130 -4.32 -3.55 1.06
CA PHE A 130 -3.37 -4.63 1.34
C PHE A 130 -3.77 -5.44 2.57
N ALA A 131 -4.05 -4.76 3.70
CA ALA A 131 -4.38 -5.44 4.95
C ALA A 131 -5.67 -6.28 4.84
N THR A 132 -6.69 -5.77 4.13
CA THR A 132 -7.93 -6.50 3.86
C THR A 132 -7.67 -7.74 3.00
N TRP A 133 -6.91 -7.58 1.93
CA TRP A 133 -6.56 -8.70 1.04
C TRP A 133 -5.71 -9.76 1.76
N ALA A 134 -4.71 -9.35 2.53
CA ALA A 134 -3.81 -10.26 3.23
C ALA A 134 -4.53 -11.05 4.35
N ALA A 135 -5.52 -10.44 5.01
CA ALA A 135 -6.34 -11.08 6.03
C ALA A 135 -7.49 -11.92 5.43
N SER A 136 -7.82 -11.75 4.14
CA SER A 136 -8.89 -12.51 3.51
C SER A 136 -8.47 -13.96 3.23
N PRO A 137 -9.42 -14.92 3.24
CA PRO A 137 -9.13 -16.31 2.96
C PRO A 137 -8.50 -16.50 1.58
N ASP A 138 -7.48 -17.32 1.51
CA ASP A 138 -6.95 -17.83 0.26
C ASP A 138 -7.94 -18.84 -0.32
N PRO A 139 -8.26 -18.78 -1.63
CA PRO A 139 -9.23 -19.66 -2.26
C PRO A 139 -8.88 -21.15 -2.20
N GLU A 140 -7.59 -21.49 -2.16
CA GLU A 140 -7.11 -22.89 -2.18
C GLU A 140 -7.11 -23.48 -0.78
N THR A 141 -6.69 -22.70 0.23
CA THR A 141 -6.49 -23.21 1.59
C THR A 141 -7.64 -22.85 2.54
N GLY A 142 -8.44 -21.83 2.21
CA GLY A 142 -9.47 -21.27 3.10
C GLY A 142 -8.90 -20.53 4.32
N ALA A 143 -7.58 -20.51 4.50
CA ALA A 143 -6.91 -19.76 5.56
C ALA A 143 -6.60 -18.32 5.12
N PRO A 144 -6.45 -17.36 6.04
CA PRO A 144 -5.95 -16.03 5.69
C PRO A 144 -4.58 -16.15 4.99
N ARG A 145 -4.34 -15.34 3.94
CA ARG A 145 -3.06 -15.32 3.21
C ARG A 145 -1.88 -15.00 4.11
N LEU A 146 -2.08 -14.09 5.06
CA LEU A 146 -1.14 -13.84 6.15
C LEU A 146 -1.90 -13.99 7.48
N ASP A 147 -1.27 -14.64 8.47
CA ASP A 147 -1.76 -14.58 9.83
C ASP A 147 -1.59 -13.18 10.42
N VAL A 148 -2.18 -12.93 11.59
CA VAL A 148 -2.18 -11.60 12.21
C VAL A 148 -0.77 -11.11 12.56
N LEU A 149 0.15 -12.02 12.91
CA LEU A 149 1.52 -11.67 13.27
C LEU A 149 2.34 -11.35 12.02
N ALA A 150 2.19 -12.14 10.96
CA ALA A 150 2.81 -11.88 9.66
C ALA A 150 2.32 -10.55 9.08
N LEU A 151 1.01 -10.28 9.14
CA LEU A 151 0.45 -8.99 8.70
C LEU A 151 0.96 -7.83 9.56
N ALA A 152 1.08 -8.00 10.88
CA ALA A 152 1.64 -6.98 11.76
C ALA A 152 3.09 -6.65 11.42
N ARG A 153 3.92 -7.66 11.15
CA ARG A 153 5.32 -7.49 10.70
C ARG A 153 5.38 -6.78 9.36
N GLN A 154 4.63 -7.27 8.36
CA GLN A 154 4.58 -6.71 7.02
C GLN A 154 4.21 -5.23 7.01
N THR A 155 3.18 -4.86 7.78
CA THR A 155 2.65 -3.49 7.81
C THR A 155 3.29 -2.62 8.89
N GLY A 156 3.99 -3.19 9.88
CA GLY A 156 4.58 -2.47 10.99
C GLY A 156 3.55 -1.97 12.02
N HIS A 157 2.49 -2.76 12.29
CA HIS A 157 1.59 -2.51 13.41
C HIS A 157 2.19 -3.08 14.71
N LYS A 158 2.31 -2.22 15.73
CA LYS A 158 2.74 -2.64 17.08
C LYS A 158 1.56 -3.15 17.90
N ASP A 159 0.38 -2.59 17.71
CA ASP A 159 -0.86 -3.01 18.38
C ASP A 159 -1.69 -3.90 17.45
N LEU A 160 -1.81 -5.17 17.82
CA LEU A 160 -2.59 -6.16 17.08
C LEU A 160 -4.10 -5.85 17.08
N LYS A 161 -4.61 -5.10 18.07
CA LYS A 161 -6.01 -4.67 18.12
C LYS A 161 -6.39 -3.88 16.87
N MET A 162 -5.44 -3.12 16.30
CA MET A 162 -5.65 -2.38 15.07
C MET A 162 -5.91 -3.30 13.86
N LEU A 163 -5.48 -4.55 13.92
CA LEU A 163 -5.64 -5.53 12.84
C LEU A 163 -6.90 -6.40 13.00
N GLN A 164 -7.51 -6.45 14.17
CA GLN A 164 -8.69 -7.28 14.44
C GLN A 164 -9.84 -7.02 13.46
N ARG A 165 -10.00 -5.77 13.00
CA ARG A 165 -11.03 -5.40 12.03
C ARG A 165 -10.88 -6.09 10.66
N TYR A 166 -9.71 -6.62 10.34
CA TYR A 166 -9.45 -7.32 9.09
C TYR A 166 -9.69 -8.85 9.22
N TYR A 167 -9.61 -9.40 10.44
CA TYR A 167 -9.80 -10.82 10.73
C TYR A 167 -11.18 -11.04 11.35
N ARG A 168 -12.18 -11.31 10.50
CA ARG A 168 -13.60 -11.44 10.92
C ARG A 168 -14.14 -12.85 10.75
N ALA A 169 -13.32 -13.88 11.00
CA ALA A 169 -13.79 -15.25 10.95
C ALA A 169 -14.89 -15.47 12.00
N GLY A 170 -16.08 -15.86 11.56
CA GLY A 170 -17.17 -16.24 12.44
C GLY A 170 -16.91 -17.61 13.11
N ALA A 171 -17.66 -17.93 14.19
CA ALA A 171 -17.51 -19.20 14.90
C ALA A 171 -17.69 -20.42 13.98
N GLU A 172 -18.61 -20.37 13.01
CA GLU A 172 -18.83 -21.42 12.02
C GLU A 172 -17.62 -21.67 11.12
N GLU A 173 -16.94 -20.58 10.72
CA GLU A 173 -15.73 -20.67 9.90
C GLU A 173 -14.56 -21.24 10.71
N ILE A 174 -14.44 -20.83 11.97
CA ILE A 174 -13.45 -21.38 12.91
C ILE A 174 -13.72 -22.87 13.13
N ALA A 175 -14.97 -23.27 13.37
CA ALA A 175 -15.34 -24.67 13.58
C ALA A 175 -14.96 -25.57 12.38
N LYS A 176 -15.07 -25.08 11.15
CA LYS A 176 -14.63 -25.83 9.95
C LYS A 176 -13.13 -26.10 9.93
N ARG A 177 -12.31 -25.29 10.62
CA ARG A 177 -10.85 -25.43 10.71
C ARG A 177 -10.39 -26.32 11.88
N LEU A 178 -11.27 -26.60 12.85
CA LEU A 178 -10.99 -27.43 14.02
C LEU A 178 -11.28 -28.92 13.77
N LYS A 179 -11.09 -29.40 12.56
CA LYS A 179 -11.29 -30.81 12.18
C LYS A 179 -10.12 -31.69 12.62
#